data_2de31c4393c134720088818230e52eff
#
_entry.id   2de31c4393c134720088818230e52eff
#
_cell.length_a   1.000
_cell.length_b   1.000
_cell.length_c   1.000
_cell.angle_alpha   90.00
_cell.angle_beta   90.00
_cell.angle_gamma   90.00
#
_symmetry.space_group_name_H-M   'P 1'
#
loop_
_entity.id
_entity.type
_entity.pdbx_description
1 polymer ?
#
loop_
_entity_poly.entity_id
_entity_poly.type
_entity_poly.pdbx_seq_one_letter_code
_entity_poly.pdbx_strand_id
1 'polypeptide(L)'
;IKRGYNVKFFNPYALKSNRLARVIDRAYVGLVQKAPNVFGVVYKIGNAYRKLPFHSPVYYANGRIAAIIEDYIQKNKCDIIIMPHLFPAEIITQMKRKGYELPPTVFVETDYTCIPFTEETECDYYVIPAKDLEKEYIKRGIKKEKLRPFGIPIRKVFDHSINMVKAKLELGLSVSNRYILVSGGSI
;
A
#
# COMPACT_ATOMS: atom_id res chain seq x y z
N ILE A 1 -14.83 -2.69 -11.41
CA ILE A 1 -15.52 -3.75 -12.15
C ILE A 1 -17.02 -3.42 -12.25
N LYS A 2 -17.77 -3.15 -11.17
CA LYS A 2 -19.20 -2.76 -11.24
C LYS A 2 -19.48 -1.40 -11.92
N ARG A 3 -18.44 -0.59 -12.20
CA ARG A 3 -18.53 0.72 -12.87
C ARG A 3 -17.94 0.71 -14.29
N GLY A 4 -17.75 -0.47 -14.90
CA GLY A 4 -17.23 -0.62 -16.26
C GLY A 4 -15.71 -0.57 -16.39
N TYR A 5 -14.97 -0.52 -15.28
CA TYR A 5 -13.51 -0.60 -15.33
C TYR A 5 -13.03 -2.03 -15.54
N ASN A 6 -12.06 -2.21 -16.43
CA ASN A 6 -11.32 -3.46 -16.59
C ASN A 6 -10.12 -3.42 -15.63
N VAL A 7 -10.15 -4.25 -14.59
CA VAL A 7 -9.13 -4.25 -13.53
C VAL A 7 -8.39 -5.57 -13.53
N LYS A 8 -7.06 -5.51 -13.62
CA LYS A 8 -6.16 -6.65 -13.49
C LYS A 8 -5.34 -6.52 -12.20
N PHE A 9 -5.33 -7.57 -11.41
CA PHE A 9 -4.53 -7.63 -10.18
C PHE A 9 -3.36 -8.59 -10.38
N PHE A 10 -2.19 -8.19 -9.92
CA PHE A 10 -1.04 -9.08 -9.90
C PHE A 10 -0.08 -8.72 -8.75
N ASN A 11 0.65 -9.72 -8.29
CA ASN A 11 1.79 -9.53 -7.40
C ASN A 11 3.06 -9.42 -8.26
N PRO A 12 3.81 -8.29 -8.21
CA PRO A 12 5.01 -8.10 -9.02
C PRO A 12 6.04 -9.23 -8.88
N TYR A 13 6.19 -9.76 -7.68
CA TYR A 13 7.13 -10.85 -7.42
C TYR A 13 6.66 -12.18 -8.03
N ALA A 14 5.35 -12.41 -8.14
CA ALA A 14 4.79 -13.60 -8.76
C ALA A 14 5.03 -13.64 -10.27
N LEU A 15 5.14 -12.49 -10.94
CA LEU A 15 5.52 -12.42 -12.35
C LEU A 15 6.90 -13.02 -12.61
N LYS A 16 7.83 -12.88 -11.64
CA LYS A 16 9.15 -13.49 -11.71
C LYS A 16 9.13 -14.94 -11.25
N SER A 17 8.51 -15.23 -10.12
CA SER A 17 8.40 -16.57 -9.54
C SER A 17 7.37 -16.62 -8.44
N ASN A 18 6.44 -17.57 -8.53
CA ASN A 18 5.49 -17.86 -7.46
C ASN A 18 6.16 -18.32 -6.15
N ARG A 19 7.37 -18.88 -6.23
CA ARG A 19 8.17 -19.22 -5.03
C ARG A 19 8.68 -17.98 -4.34
N LEU A 20 9.22 -17.03 -5.12
CA LEU A 20 9.71 -15.75 -4.61
C LEU A 20 8.60 -14.96 -3.92
N ALA A 21 7.44 -14.81 -4.57
CA ALA A 21 6.28 -14.16 -3.96
C ALA A 21 5.91 -14.79 -2.61
N ARG A 22 5.76 -16.12 -2.56
CA ARG A 22 5.43 -16.83 -1.32
C ARG A 22 6.48 -16.69 -0.21
N VAL A 23 7.76 -16.61 -0.56
CA VAL A 23 8.84 -16.40 0.42
C VAL A 23 8.73 -14.99 1.01
N ILE A 24 8.56 -13.97 0.17
CA ILE A 24 8.41 -12.58 0.62
C ILE A 24 7.16 -12.43 1.49
N ASP A 25 6.01 -12.94 1.05
CA ASP A 25 4.75 -12.86 1.78
C ASP A 25 4.86 -13.57 3.15
N ARG A 26 5.43 -14.78 3.19
CA ARG A 26 5.63 -15.53 4.44
C ARG A 26 6.61 -14.84 5.39
N ALA A 27 7.70 -14.28 4.86
CA ALA A 27 8.67 -13.55 5.66
C ALA A 27 8.04 -12.29 6.28
N TYR A 28 7.28 -11.52 5.49
CA TYR A 28 6.57 -10.34 5.97
C TYR A 28 5.52 -10.70 7.02
N VAL A 29 4.61 -11.61 6.71
CA VAL A 29 3.56 -12.05 7.64
C VAL A 29 4.16 -12.68 8.90
N GLY A 30 5.18 -13.51 8.76
CA GLY A 30 5.88 -14.11 9.89
C GLY A 30 6.54 -13.09 10.80
N LEU A 31 7.14 -12.05 10.23
CA LEU A 31 7.74 -10.95 11.00
C LEU A 31 6.68 -10.18 11.79
N VAL A 32 5.58 -9.83 11.14
CA VAL A 32 4.49 -9.05 11.77
C VAL A 32 3.79 -9.87 12.86
N GLN A 33 3.46 -11.13 12.60
CA GLN A 33 2.67 -11.95 13.52
C GLN A 33 3.48 -12.57 14.65
N LYS A 34 4.68 -13.11 14.32
CA LYS A 34 5.47 -13.90 15.30
C LYS A 34 6.52 -13.07 16.02
N ALA A 35 6.91 -11.93 15.47
CA ALA A 35 7.96 -11.10 16.04
C ALA A 35 7.62 -9.60 15.99
N PRO A 36 6.49 -9.14 16.58
CA PRO A 36 6.05 -7.75 16.53
C PRO A 36 7.10 -6.77 17.09
N ASN A 37 7.85 -7.18 18.12
CA ASN A 37 8.93 -6.36 18.67
C ASN A 37 10.08 -6.18 17.66
N VAL A 38 10.42 -7.23 16.91
CA VAL A 38 11.43 -7.17 15.84
C VAL A 38 10.93 -6.29 14.70
N PHE A 39 9.65 -6.39 14.34
CA PHE A 39 9.03 -5.51 13.35
C PHE A 39 9.14 -4.04 13.76
N GLY A 40 8.85 -3.71 15.03
CA GLY A 40 9.03 -2.37 15.57
C GLY A 40 10.47 -1.86 15.50
N VAL A 41 11.46 -2.74 15.73
CA VAL A 41 12.89 -2.43 15.59
C VAL A 41 13.24 -2.18 14.12
N VAL A 42 12.79 -3.03 13.21
CA VAL A 42 12.99 -2.87 11.75
C VAL A 42 12.41 -1.53 11.28
N TYR A 43 11.22 -1.16 11.78
CA TYR A 43 10.59 0.13 11.46
C TYR A 43 11.43 1.31 11.97
N LYS A 44 11.96 1.23 13.20
CA LYS A 44 12.86 2.25 13.76
C LYS A 44 14.16 2.35 12.97
N ILE A 45 14.75 1.21 12.58
CA ILE A 45 15.95 1.16 11.74
C ILE A 45 15.64 1.80 10.38
N GLY A 46 14.50 1.49 9.75
CA GLY A 46 14.06 2.13 8.52
C GLY A 46 13.96 3.65 8.65
N ASN A 47 13.39 4.14 9.77
CA ASN A 47 13.32 5.57 10.06
C ASN A 47 14.70 6.24 10.28
N ALA A 48 15.68 5.51 10.79
CA ALA A 48 17.06 6.00 10.91
C ALA A 48 17.77 5.94 9.56
N TYR A 49 17.63 4.82 8.85
CA TYR A 49 18.29 4.56 7.55
C TYR A 49 17.89 5.58 6.48
N ARG A 50 16.61 5.97 6.40
CA ARG A 50 16.14 6.98 5.44
C ARG A 50 16.78 8.37 5.57
N LYS A 51 17.49 8.66 6.68
CA LYS A 51 18.27 9.89 6.86
C LYS A 51 19.63 9.83 6.17
N LEU A 52 20.04 8.65 5.70
CA LEU A 52 21.28 8.46 4.99
C LEU A 52 21.11 8.84 3.50
N PRO A 53 22.18 9.24 2.81
CA PRO A 53 22.14 9.65 1.41
C PRO A 53 22.07 8.45 0.43
N PHE A 54 21.56 7.32 0.86
CA PHE A 54 21.46 6.08 0.07
C PHE A 54 20.03 5.60 0.03
N HIS A 55 19.61 5.06 -1.11
CA HIS A 55 18.32 4.37 -1.23
C HIS A 55 18.33 3.07 -0.42
N SER A 56 17.13 2.64 -0.02
CA SER A 56 16.97 1.40 0.75
C SER A 56 17.52 0.17 0.00
N PRO A 57 18.00 -0.87 0.71
CA PRO A 57 18.36 -2.13 0.07
C PRO A 57 17.18 -2.75 -0.71
N VAL A 58 15.95 -2.52 -0.25
CA VAL A 58 14.72 -2.96 -0.90
C VAL A 58 14.55 -2.28 -2.25
N TYR A 59 14.86 -0.99 -2.35
CA TYR A 59 14.86 -0.24 -3.60
C TYR A 59 15.73 -0.93 -4.67
N TYR A 60 16.98 -1.28 -4.34
CA TYR A 60 17.87 -1.94 -5.29
C TYR A 60 17.43 -3.36 -5.68
N ALA A 61 16.90 -4.12 -4.71
CA ALA A 61 16.37 -5.45 -4.97
C ALA A 61 15.16 -5.42 -5.91
N ASN A 62 14.27 -4.46 -5.73
CA ASN A 62 13.07 -4.28 -6.53
C ASN A 62 13.37 -3.92 -7.99
N GLY A 63 14.45 -3.20 -8.27
CA GLY A 63 14.83 -2.82 -9.62
C GLY A 63 15.13 -3.99 -10.58
N ARG A 64 15.39 -5.18 -10.04
CA ARG A 64 15.63 -6.41 -10.83
C ARG A 64 14.34 -6.99 -11.46
N ILE A 65 13.18 -6.50 -11.05
CA ILE A 65 11.87 -6.97 -11.54
C ILE A 65 11.32 -6.02 -12.63
N ALA A 66 11.92 -4.84 -12.78
CA ALA A 66 11.44 -3.79 -13.67
C ALA A 66 11.15 -4.26 -15.11
N ALA A 67 12.08 -4.99 -15.73
CA ALA A 67 11.90 -5.46 -17.12
C ALA A 67 10.72 -6.43 -17.28
N ILE A 68 10.44 -7.25 -16.27
CA ILE A 68 9.31 -8.19 -16.29
C ILE A 68 7.99 -7.43 -16.18
N ILE A 69 7.96 -6.37 -15.38
CA ILE A 69 6.78 -5.52 -15.22
C ILE A 69 6.54 -4.71 -16.48
N GLU A 70 7.59 -4.19 -17.12
CA GLU A 70 7.47 -3.50 -18.40
C GLU A 70 6.77 -4.38 -19.44
N ASP A 71 7.28 -5.58 -19.67
CA ASP A 71 6.68 -6.53 -20.60
C ASP A 71 5.19 -6.79 -20.31
N TYR A 72 4.86 -6.92 -19.01
CA TYR A 72 3.46 -7.05 -18.57
C TYR A 72 2.62 -5.82 -18.90
N ILE A 73 3.12 -4.60 -18.61
CA ILE A 73 2.41 -3.35 -18.88
C ILE A 73 2.16 -3.17 -20.38
N GLN A 74 3.18 -3.38 -21.21
CA GLN A 74 3.09 -3.28 -22.67
C GLN A 74 2.07 -4.25 -23.26
N LYS A 75 2.08 -5.49 -22.79
CA LYS A 75 1.12 -6.51 -23.25
C LYS A 75 -0.32 -6.23 -22.84
N ASN A 76 -0.54 -5.57 -21.71
CA ASN A 76 -1.86 -5.35 -21.16
C ASN A 76 -2.45 -3.96 -21.40
N LYS A 77 -1.66 -3.01 -21.94
CA LYS A 77 -2.08 -1.64 -22.32
C LYS A 77 -2.94 -0.99 -21.24
N CYS A 78 -2.42 -0.86 -20.02
CA CYS A 78 -3.17 -0.27 -18.92
C CYS A 78 -3.16 1.27 -18.98
N ASP A 79 -4.26 1.90 -18.60
CA ASP A 79 -4.41 3.36 -18.57
C ASP A 79 -3.89 3.98 -17.28
N ILE A 80 -3.77 3.19 -16.21
CA ILE A 80 -3.33 3.63 -14.88
C ILE A 80 -2.76 2.46 -14.08
N ILE A 81 -1.76 2.74 -13.27
CA ILE A 81 -1.17 1.78 -12.32
C ILE A 81 -1.49 2.23 -10.90
N ILE A 82 -2.17 1.38 -10.15
CA ILE A 82 -2.53 1.64 -8.74
C ILE A 82 -1.80 0.66 -7.84
N MET A 83 -1.10 1.18 -6.85
CA MET A 83 -0.24 0.41 -5.96
C MET A 83 -0.63 0.67 -4.51
N PRO A 84 -1.18 -0.31 -3.78
CA PRO A 84 -1.53 -0.15 -2.36
C PRO A 84 -0.39 -0.58 -1.42
N HIS A 85 0.85 -0.63 -1.90
CA HIS A 85 2.01 -1.04 -1.12
C HIS A 85 3.29 -0.38 -1.61
N LEU A 86 4.23 -0.12 -0.69
CA LEU A 86 5.51 0.54 -0.97
C LEU A 86 6.34 -0.18 -2.03
N PHE A 87 6.47 -1.51 -1.96
CA PHE A 87 7.37 -2.26 -2.85
C PHE A 87 7.04 -2.09 -4.33
N PRO A 88 5.79 -2.25 -4.80
CA PRO A 88 5.45 -1.92 -6.17
C PRO A 88 5.73 -0.44 -6.51
N ALA A 89 5.50 0.50 -5.59
CA ALA A 89 5.77 1.91 -5.84
C ALA A 89 7.28 2.19 -6.05
N GLU A 90 8.15 1.51 -5.31
CA GLU A 90 9.60 1.57 -5.52
C GLU A 90 10.02 0.96 -6.86
N ILE A 91 9.41 -0.16 -7.28
CA ILE A 91 9.70 -0.77 -8.58
C ILE A 91 9.34 0.21 -9.71
N ILE A 92 8.14 0.76 -9.68
CA ILE A 92 7.67 1.73 -10.66
C ILE A 92 8.53 2.99 -10.66
N THR A 93 8.96 3.46 -9.50
CA THR A 93 9.90 4.58 -9.38
C THR A 93 11.22 4.30 -10.09
N GLN A 94 11.79 3.12 -9.89
CA GLN A 94 13.01 2.74 -10.60
C GLN A 94 12.82 2.62 -12.11
N MET A 95 11.66 2.14 -12.55
CA MET A 95 11.32 2.12 -13.97
C MET A 95 11.31 3.53 -14.53
N LYS A 96 10.64 4.49 -13.87
CA LYS A 96 10.64 5.90 -14.27
C LYS A 96 12.06 6.48 -14.39
N ARG A 97 12.90 6.25 -13.36
CA ARG A 97 14.30 6.72 -13.35
C ARG A 97 15.16 6.11 -14.44
N LYS A 98 14.82 4.93 -14.93
CA LYS A 98 15.48 4.27 -16.06
C LYS A 98 14.92 4.69 -17.43
N GLY A 99 13.96 5.62 -17.45
CA GLY A 99 13.36 6.15 -18.68
C GLY A 99 12.27 5.28 -19.30
N TYR A 100 11.69 4.35 -18.56
CA TYR A 100 10.53 3.59 -19.06
C TYR A 100 9.30 4.51 -19.18
N GLU A 101 8.60 4.41 -20.29
CA GLU A 101 7.32 5.08 -20.47
C GLU A 101 6.22 4.32 -19.74
N LEU A 102 5.60 4.96 -18.76
CA LEU A 102 4.59 4.37 -17.90
C LEU A 102 3.31 5.21 -17.92
N PRO A 103 2.13 4.56 -17.83
CA PRO A 103 0.89 5.29 -17.61
C PRO A 103 0.89 5.96 -16.23
N PRO A 104 -0.05 6.89 -15.96
CA PRO A 104 -0.16 7.53 -14.66
C PRO A 104 -0.12 6.54 -13.49
N THR A 105 0.61 6.89 -12.46
CA THR A 105 0.90 6.03 -11.32
C THR A 105 0.33 6.59 -10.04
N VAL A 106 -0.37 5.76 -9.27
CA VAL A 106 -1.01 6.14 -8.02
C VAL A 106 -0.53 5.21 -6.91
N PHE A 107 0.06 5.79 -5.87
CA PHE A 107 0.35 5.08 -4.63
C PHE A 107 -0.77 5.34 -3.62
N VAL A 108 -1.40 4.29 -3.12
CA VAL A 108 -2.46 4.36 -2.12
C VAL A 108 -1.88 3.96 -0.78
N GLU A 109 -1.71 4.95 0.10
CA GLU A 109 -1.22 4.76 1.45
C GLU A 109 -2.35 4.24 2.35
N THR A 110 -2.06 3.18 3.11
CA THR A 110 -3.04 2.52 3.98
C THR A 110 -2.72 2.64 5.47
N ASP A 111 -1.66 3.38 5.81
CA ASP A 111 -1.24 3.67 7.17
C ASP A 111 -1.54 5.13 7.53
N TYR A 112 -2.00 5.40 8.76
CA TYR A 112 -2.24 6.76 9.27
C TYR A 112 -0.94 7.51 9.63
N THR A 113 0.08 7.31 8.83
CA THR A 113 1.37 8.00 8.85
C THR A 113 2.05 7.84 7.51
N CYS A 114 2.96 8.73 7.16
CA CYS A 114 3.82 8.52 6.03
C CYS A 114 4.89 7.48 6.38
N ILE A 115 4.77 6.27 5.87
CA ILE A 115 5.70 5.18 6.17
C ILE A 115 7.12 5.48 5.69
N PRO A 116 8.16 4.87 6.30
CA PRO A 116 9.54 5.03 5.82
C PRO A 116 9.69 4.65 4.35
N PHE A 117 10.52 5.40 3.64
CA PHE A 117 10.84 5.23 2.23
C PHE A 117 9.73 5.63 1.23
N THR A 118 8.56 6.11 1.68
CA THR A 118 7.58 6.75 0.77
C THR A 118 8.24 7.89 -0.01
N GLU A 119 9.12 8.66 0.64
CA GLU A 119 9.89 9.75 0.05
C GLU A 119 10.87 9.32 -1.05
N GLU A 120 11.21 8.04 -1.13
CA GLU A 120 12.04 7.50 -2.22
C GLU A 120 11.25 7.27 -3.50
N THR A 121 9.91 7.28 -3.43
CA THR A 121 9.04 6.98 -4.56
C THR A 121 8.71 8.22 -5.41
N GLU A 122 8.47 8.02 -6.70
CA GLU A 122 8.16 9.06 -7.69
C GLU A 122 6.83 8.79 -8.40
N CYS A 123 5.77 8.59 -7.62
CA CYS A 123 4.44 8.42 -8.17
C CYS A 123 3.86 9.76 -8.64
N ASP A 124 2.90 9.71 -9.58
CA ASP A 124 2.22 10.90 -10.05
C ASP A 124 1.23 11.40 -9.00
N TYR A 125 0.59 10.47 -8.29
CA TYR A 125 -0.33 10.78 -7.20
C TYR A 125 -0.12 9.86 -6.01
N TYR A 126 -0.39 10.41 -4.81
CA TYR A 126 -0.40 9.73 -3.53
C TYR A 126 -1.78 9.89 -2.90
N VAL A 127 -2.54 8.83 -2.82
CA VAL A 127 -3.80 8.80 -2.07
C VAL A 127 -3.46 8.56 -0.61
N ILE A 128 -3.78 9.52 0.24
CA ILE A 128 -3.46 9.49 1.67
C ILE A 128 -4.71 9.36 2.53
N PRO A 129 -4.60 8.80 3.75
CA PRO A 129 -5.73 8.49 4.62
C PRO A 129 -6.54 9.68 5.06
N ALA A 130 -5.90 10.84 5.30
CA ALA A 130 -6.58 12.01 5.81
C ALA A 130 -5.85 13.31 5.45
N LYS A 131 -6.59 14.42 5.42
CA LYS A 131 -6.06 15.74 5.03
C LYS A 131 -5.05 16.30 6.03
N ASP A 132 -5.20 16.04 7.29
CA ASP A 132 -4.31 16.47 8.36
C ASP A 132 -2.92 15.84 8.28
N LEU A 133 -2.78 14.71 7.58
CA LEU A 133 -1.49 14.08 7.29
C LEU A 133 -0.69 14.78 6.18
N GLU A 134 -1.29 15.64 5.36
CA GLU A 134 -0.58 16.33 4.25
C GLU A 134 0.73 16.97 4.70
N LYS A 135 0.74 17.60 5.89
CA LYS A 135 1.94 18.26 6.44
C LYS A 135 3.10 17.29 6.67
N GLU A 136 2.78 16.05 7.07
CA GLU A 136 3.79 15.02 7.29
C GLU A 136 4.42 14.59 5.97
N TYR A 137 3.61 14.35 4.94
CA TYR A 137 4.09 13.98 3.61
C TYR A 137 4.92 15.08 2.95
N ILE A 138 4.46 16.35 3.06
CA ILE A 138 5.19 17.51 2.53
C ILE A 138 6.56 17.66 3.23
N LYS A 139 6.61 17.52 4.57
CA LYS A 139 7.85 17.55 5.33
C LYS A 139 8.85 16.48 4.89
N ARG A 140 8.35 15.37 4.32
CA ARG A 140 9.17 14.29 3.78
C ARG A 140 9.53 14.46 2.30
N GLY A 141 9.14 15.55 1.67
CA GLY A 141 9.51 15.89 0.30
C GLY A 141 8.48 15.52 -0.76
N ILE A 142 7.32 14.98 -0.38
CA ILE A 142 6.24 14.74 -1.33
C ILE A 142 5.56 16.08 -1.66
N LYS A 143 5.48 16.40 -2.94
CA LYS A 143 4.88 17.65 -3.40
C LYS A 143 3.37 17.68 -3.11
N LYS A 144 2.86 18.80 -2.59
CA LYS A 144 1.46 18.98 -2.22
C LYS A 144 0.49 18.69 -3.37
N GLU A 145 0.83 19.12 -4.56
CA GLU A 145 -0.01 18.93 -5.76
C GLU A 145 -0.20 17.47 -6.16
N LYS A 146 0.62 16.57 -5.63
CA LYS A 146 0.51 15.11 -5.85
C LYS A 146 -0.36 14.42 -4.79
N LEU A 147 -0.63 15.07 -3.66
CA LEU A 147 -1.40 14.47 -2.56
C LEU A 147 -2.91 14.49 -2.86
N ARG A 148 -3.57 13.38 -2.53
CA ARG A 148 -5.02 13.19 -2.66
C ARG A 148 -5.56 12.61 -1.35
N PRO A 149 -6.09 13.42 -0.42
CA PRO A 149 -6.60 12.97 0.88
C PRO A 149 -8.00 12.34 0.72
N PHE A 150 -8.09 11.23 0.01
CA PHE A 150 -9.35 10.54 -0.30
C PHE A 150 -9.74 9.50 0.74
N GLY A 151 -8.88 9.22 1.70
CA GLY A 151 -9.12 8.16 2.68
C GLY A 151 -8.58 6.80 2.24
N ILE A 152 -8.58 5.86 3.19
CA ILE A 152 -8.22 4.46 2.91
C ILE A 152 -9.38 3.79 2.18
N PRO A 153 -9.16 3.12 1.04
CA PRO A 153 -10.22 2.40 0.34
C PRO A 153 -10.82 1.29 1.21
N ILE A 154 -12.13 1.31 1.38
CA ILE A 154 -12.87 0.30 2.14
C ILE A 154 -13.77 -0.54 1.23
N ARG A 155 -14.13 -1.74 1.70
CA ARG A 155 -15.12 -2.55 0.99
C ARG A 155 -16.47 -1.88 1.01
N LYS A 156 -17.20 -1.98 -0.09
CA LYS A 156 -18.53 -1.37 -0.24
C LYS A 156 -19.53 -1.78 0.85
N VAL A 157 -19.36 -2.94 1.47
CA VAL A 157 -20.19 -3.39 2.59
C VAL A 157 -20.13 -2.44 3.80
N PHE A 158 -19.04 -1.69 3.96
CA PHE A 158 -18.88 -0.71 5.04
C PHE A 158 -19.43 0.69 4.69
N ASP A 159 -19.89 0.88 3.46
CA ASP A 159 -20.45 2.16 2.97
C ASP A 159 -21.98 2.27 3.17
N HIS A 160 -22.59 1.28 3.83
CA HIS A 160 -24.02 1.25 4.08
C HIS A 160 -24.32 1.31 5.58
N SER A 161 -25.25 2.17 5.94
CA SER A 161 -25.82 2.14 7.28
C SER A 161 -26.63 0.86 7.47
N ILE A 162 -26.27 0.08 8.47
CA ILE A 162 -27.01 -1.12 8.88
C ILE A 162 -27.97 -0.72 9.99
N ASN A 163 -29.21 -1.22 9.94
CA ASN A 163 -30.13 -1.05 11.06
C ASN A 163 -29.54 -1.78 12.31
N MET A 164 -29.28 -0.99 13.35
CA MET A 164 -28.59 -1.47 14.55
C MET A 164 -29.36 -2.60 15.27
N VAL A 165 -30.70 -2.50 15.31
CA VAL A 165 -31.55 -3.52 15.93
C VAL A 165 -31.42 -4.84 15.18
N LYS A 166 -31.53 -4.79 13.85
CA LYS A 166 -31.40 -5.97 12.99
C LYS A 166 -30.01 -6.59 13.11
N ALA A 167 -28.95 -5.79 13.10
CA ALA A 167 -27.59 -6.28 13.27
C ALA A 167 -27.36 -6.97 14.63
N LYS A 168 -27.90 -6.41 15.71
CA LYS A 168 -27.82 -7.04 17.03
C LYS A 168 -28.52 -8.40 17.05
N LEU A 169 -29.73 -8.47 16.49
CA LEU A 169 -30.49 -9.73 16.45
C LEU A 169 -29.78 -10.80 15.61
N GLU A 170 -29.23 -10.44 14.44
CA GLU A 170 -28.46 -11.35 13.58
C GLU A 170 -27.20 -11.90 14.27
N LEU A 171 -26.60 -11.10 15.16
CA LEU A 171 -25.43 -11.51 15.95
C LEU A 171 -25.79 -12.20 17.28
N GLY A 172 -27.07 -12.43 17.57
CA GLY A 172 -27.51 -13.01 18.85
C GLY A 172 -27.29 -12.10 20.05
N LEU A 173 -27.19 -10.78 19.85
CA LEU A 173 -26.95 -9.80 20.89
C LEU A 173 -28.26 -9.19 21.39
N SER A 174 -28.32 -8.83 22.68
CA SER A 174 -29.47 -8.12 23.26
C SER A 174 -29.61 -6.74 22.66
N VAL A 175 -30.82 -6.37 22.22
CA VAL A 175 -31.12 -5.06 21.63
C VAL A 175 -30.94 -3.93 22.65
N SER A 176 -31.26 -4.18 23.92
CA SER A 176 -31.23 -3.20 25.01
C SER A 176 -29.82 -2.86 25.49
N ASN A 177 -28.84 -3.76 25.28
CA ASN A 177 -27.48 -3.57 25.77
C ASN A 177 -26.65 -2.66 24.85
N ARG A 178 -25.69 -1.95 25.43
CA ARG A 178 -24.61 -1.27 24.70
C ARG A 178 -23.43 -2.23 24.54
N TYR A 179 -22.84 -2.21 23.34
CA TYR A 179 -21.69 -3.05 23.02
C TYR A 179 -20.56 -2.18 22.49
N ILE A 180 -19.34 -2.51 22.87
CA ILE A 180 -18.12 -1.92 22.33
C ILE A 180 -17.39 -3.04 21.59
N LEU A 181 -17.23 -2.88 20.29
CA LEU A 181 -16.38 -3.77 19.49
C LEU A 181 -14.94 -3.26 19.54
N VAL A 182 -14.04 -4.11 20.03
CA VAL A 182 -12.60 -3.87 19.94
C VAL A 182 -12.02 -4.84 18.92
N SER A 183 -11.42 -4.31 17.88
CA SER A 183 -10.79 -5.09 16.82
C SER A 183 -9.37 -4.60 16.60
N GLY A 184 -8.46 -5.51 16.37
CA GLY A 184 -7.07 -5.20 16.11
C GLY A 184 -6.30 -6.43 15.66
N GLY A 185 -5.06 -6.20 15.25
CA GLY A 185 -4.17 -7.26 14.79
C GLY A 185 -4.00 -7.30 13.28
N SER A 186 -2.95 -8.01 12.86
CA SER A 186 -2.68 -8.33 11.46
C SER A 186 -3.09 -9.76 11.17
N ILE A 187 -3.60 -10.01 9.98
CA ILE A 187 -4.01 -11.34 9.51
C ILE A 187 -2.82 -12.28 9.42
#